data_fbed9e1edef4d06344022f1999d01e63
#
_entry.id   fbed9e1edef4d06344022f1999d01e63
#
_cell.length_a   1.000
_cell.length_b   1.000
_cell.length_c   1.000
_cell.angle_alpha   90.00
_cell.angle_beta   90.00
_cell.angle_gamma   90.00
#
_symmetry.space_group_name_H-M   'P 1'
#
loop_
_entity.id
_entity.type
_entity.pdbx_description
1 polymer ?
#
loop_
_entity_poly.entity_id
_entity_poly.type
_entity_poly.pdbx_seq_one_letter_code
_entity_poly.pdbx_strand_id
1 'polypeptide(L)'
;MIGHVCYADDITIRYNGSSAEVAQKTKDSVTVTVSGAKVNIESQYTDRLLTLRLKGNSNDGQLVLKTAGKAKIKLDGLNLTSQEGAPLELKNKKKVEVVAAKGTENSLTITACNDTANHKAAVIWAKSKLLLSGKGVLNIIATGDGCRGIKTKKDVTIEELTLNATTTGNHLGEKPFGMGGFPGMPEGGFQMSAGAIPNFGGFPIGSDSTMHGRFPDFPMGGFPGFGNRDENDSIQGGFGAFGGKHKYVASTKGIASKGKITINSGNVTVRTATAGAEGIEGKQGVVFNGGNVDVLTPDDAINADATIEFNGAQVLARSTGNDAVDSNPKNGFFTPFGSNEQSDEPAIVIRGGTVYAWSQVGSPEEGLDCDFAALIVEGGTVFSVGGGMGEMPSVPTNATAKQPTVLLIGIDIVKDEPIYICDDKGNILETVIVPFSLRRSASLVGCPLFKVGSVYTVKTKGYEKTFTLKENFTTVR
;
A
#
# COMPACT_ATOMS: atom_id res chain seq x y z
N MET A 1 26.97 22.68 28.13
CA MET A 1 26.97 21.19 28.13
C MET A 1 25.67 20.74 28.73
N ILE A 2 24.68 20.37 27.89
CA ILE A 2 23.43 19.77 28.36
C ILE A 2 23.74 18.27 28.51
N GLY A 3 23.91 17.85 29.76
CA GLY A 3 24.17 16.46 30.07
C GLY A 3 23.00 15.58 29.58
N HIS A 4 23.28 14.67 28.66
CA HIS A 4 22.38 13.60 28.31
C HIS A 4 22.19 12.72 29.53
N VAL A 5 21.11 12.95 30.28
CA VAL A 5 20.70 12.02 31.34
C VAL A 5 20.27 10.74 30.64
N CYS A 6 21.13 9.75 30.69
CA CYS A 6 20.83 8.40 30.21
C CYS A 6 19.81 7.78 31.17
N TYR A 7 18.50 7.97 30.93
CA TYR A 7 17.49 7.27 31.68
C TYR A 7 17.62 5.77 31.39
N ALA A 8 17.95 5.01 32.42
CA ALA A 8 17.94 3.57 32.32
C ALA A 8 16.51 3.09 32.11
N ASP A 9 16.30 2.13 31.19
CA ASP A 9 14.99 1.61 30.86
C ASP A 9 14.26 1.12 32.13
N ASP A 10 12.95 1.34 32.21
CA ASP A 10 12.12 0.91 33.37
C ASP A 10 12.05 -0.61 33.44
N ILE A 11 11.97 -1.27 32.30
CA ILE A 11 11.87 -2.72 32.18
C ILE A 11 12.82 -3.21 31.08
N THR A 12 13.63 -4.20 31.43
CA THR A 12 14.47 -4.91 30.45
C THR A 12 13.98 -6.36 30.35
N ILE A 13 13.68 -6.80 29.15
CA ILE A 13 13.28 -8.17 28.84
C ILE A 13 14.40 -8.81 28.00
N ARG A 14 14.95 -9.91 28.52
CA ARG A 14 15.88 -10.77 27.79
C ARG A 14 15.19 -12.07 27.43
N TYR A 15 15.00 -12.29 26.16
CA TYR A 15 14.52 -13.58 25.65
C TYR A 15 15.69 -14.57 25.55
N ASN A 16 15.45 -15.81 25.98
CA ASN A 16 16.44 -16.88 25.98
C ASN A 16 15.77 -18.21 25.62
N GLY A 17 15.62 -18.47 24.32
CA GLY A 17 14.95 -19.67 23.82
C GLY A 17 13.48 -19.72 24.23
N SER A 18 13.12 -20.67 25.10
CA SER A 18 11.74 -20.87 25.58
C SER A 18 11.37 -20.05 26.81
N SER A 19 12.25 -19.15 27.26
CA SER A 19 12.03 -18.37 28.50
C SER A 19 12.32 -16.87 28.25
N ALA A 20 11.83 -16.04 29.16
CA ALA A 20 12.15 -14.63 29.24
C ALA A 20 12.52 -14.24 30.67
N GLU A 21 13.61 -13.52 30.83
CA GLU A 21 14.01 -12.89 32.07
C GLU A 21 13.60 -11.42 32.05
N VAL A 22 12.97 -10.96 33.13
CA VAL A 22 12.51 -9.59 33.27
C VAL A 22 13.16 -8.88 34.42
N ALA A 23 13.91 -7.83 34.15
CA ALA A 23 14.43 -6.92 35.17
C ALA A 23 13.57 -5.66 35.20
N GLN A 24 12.87 -5.41 36.28
CA GLN A 24 11.98 -4.28 36.50
C GLN A 24 12.53 -3.39 37.60
N LYS A 25 12.74 -2.11 37.33
CA LYS A 25 13.25 -1.12 38.28
C LYS A 25 12.14 -0.48 39.12
N THR A 26 10.97 -0.28 38.53
CA THR A 26 9.81 0.31 39.21
C THR A 26 8.70 -0.72 39.30
N LYS A 27 8.27 -1.05 40.49
CA LYS A 27 7.19 -2.04 40.72
C LYS A 27 5.83 -1.39 40.88
N ASP A 28 5.78 -0.10 41.22
CA ASP A 28 4.53 0.60 41.46
C ASP A 28 3.77 0.84 40.14
N SER A 29 2.51 0.45 40.13
CA SER A 29 1.59 0.65 38.98
C SER A 29 1.95 -0.07 37.67
N VAL A 30 2.88 -1.03 37.71
CA VAL A 30 3.25 -1.87 36.58
C VAL A 30 3.28 -3.34 37.00
N THR A 31 2.40 -4.11 36.39
CA THR A 31 2.33 -5.57 36.59
C THR A 31 3.01 -6.26 35.42
N VAL A 32 3.89 -7.18 35.69
CA VAL A 32 4.56 -8.03 34.71
C VAL A 32 4.25 -9.49 35.02
N THR A 33 3.74 -10.20 34.01
CA THR A 33 3.50 -11.66 34.08
C THR A 33 4.33 -12.34 33.00
N VAL A 34 5.05 -13.36 33.35
CA VAL A 34 5.90 -14.16 32.47
C VAL A 34 5.45 -15.61 32.46
N SER A 35 5.26 -16.17 31.27
CA SER A 35 4.98 -17.59 31.06
C SER A 35 5.84 -18.08 29.90
N GLY A 36 6.93 -18.79 30.23
CA GLY A 36 7.96 -19.13 29.26
C GLY A 36 8.57 -17.87 28.62
N ALA A 37 8.51 -17.75 27.30
CA ALA A 37 8.93 -16.55 26.56
C ALA A 37 7.77 -15.59 26.25
N LYS A 38 6.58 -15.79 26.84
CA LYS A 38 5.44 -14.89 26.68
C LYS A 38 5.37 -13.91 27.86
N VAL A 39 5.51 -12.61 27.57
CA VAL A 39 5.57 -11.56 28.58
C VAL A 39 4.37 -10.63 28.41
N ASN A 40 3.58 -10.48 29.48
CA ASN A 40 2.49 -9.53 29.55
C ASN A 40 2.85 -8.39 30.50
N ILE A 41 2.67 -7.16 30.07
CA ILE A 41 2.92 -5.95 30.85
C ILE A 41 1.64 -5.13 30.87
N GLU A 42 1.13 -4.84 32.07
CA GLU A 42 0.04 -3.88 32.29
C GLU A 42 0.56 -2.71 33.12
N SER A 43 0.32 -1.48 32.63
CA SER A 43 0.71 -0.26 33.32
C SER A 43 -0.47 0.70 33.44
N GLN A 44 -0.63 1.28 34.62
CA GLN A 44 -1.63 2.31 34.91
C GLN A 44 -1.06 3.73 34.71
N TYR A 45 0.19 3.87 34.28
CA TYR A 45 0.77 5.20 34.02
C TYR A 45 0.00 5.93 32.95
N THR A 46 -0.43 7.16 33.24
CA THR A 46 -1.12 8.06 32.30
C THR A 46 -0.20 9.16 31.77
N ASP A 47 0.65 9.72 32.62
CA ASP A 47 1.46 10.92 32.32
C ASP A 47 2.95 10.65 32.24
N ARG A 48 3.37 9.48 32.66
CA ARG A 48 4.74 9.01 32.55
C ARG A 48 4.92 8.17 31.28
N LEU A 49 6.09 8.33 30.61
CA LEU A 49 6.55 7.44 29.55
C LEU A 49 7.05 6.13 30.16
N LEU A 50 6.48 5.01 29.76
CA LEU A 50 6.99 3.69 30.10
C LEU A 50 8.04 3.28 29.06
N THR A 51 9.26 2.96 29.52
CA THR A 51 10.37 2.57 28.66
C THR A 51 10.71 1.10 28.83
N LEU A 52 10.80 0.37 27.72
CA LEU A 52 11.17 -1.02 27.67
C LEU A 52 12.40 -1.24 26.78
N ARG A 53 13.26 -2.17 27.16
CA ARG A 53 14.33 -2.70 26.32
C ARG A 53 14.12 -4.19 26.10
N LEU A 54 14.06 -4.63 24.86
CA LEU A 54 13.92 -6.01 24.47
C LEU A 54 15.18 -6.47 23.74
N LYS A 55 15.71 -7.64 24.12
CA LYS A 55 16.89 -8.23 23.50
C LYS A 55 16.90 -9.75 23.59
N GLY A 56 17.79 -10.39 22.85
CA GLY A 56 17.96 -11.85 22.84
C GLY A 56 17.06 -12.52 21.81
N ASN A 57 16.80 -13.80 21.97
CA ASN A 57 16.09 -14.59 20.97
C ASN A 57 15.05 -15.54 21.60
N SER A 58 13.97 -15.78 20.85
CA SER A 58 13.00 -16.83 21.16
C SER A 58 12.30 -17.33 19.90
N ASN A 59 12.07 -18.63 19.82
CA ASN A 59 11.34 -19.27 18.71
C ASN A 59 9.83 -19.35 18.96
N ASP A 60 9.35 -19.04 20.19
CA ASP A 60 7.93 -18.84 20.50
C ASP A 60 7.79 -17.84 21.65
N GLY A 61 8.09 -16.57 21.34
CA GLY A 61 8.05 -15.48 22.30
C GLY A 61 7.06 -14.39 21.90
N GLN A 62 6.57 -13.65 22.90
CA GLN A 62 5.61 -12.57 22.68
C GLN A 62 5.78 -11.48 23.74
N LEU A 63 5.55 -10.23 23.35
CA LEU A 63 5.25 -9.13 24.25
C LEU A 63 3.82 -8.65 24.04
N VAL A 64 2.99 -8.74 25.07
CA VAL A 64 1.70 -8.05 25.14
C VAL A 64 1.86 -6.83 26.06
N LEU A 65 1.73 -5.63 25.52
CA LEU A 65 1.82 -4.41 26.29
C LEU A 65 0.47 -3.68 26.34
N LYS A 66 -0.02 -3.47 27.54
CA LYS A 66 -1.24 -2.67 27.79
C LYS A 66 -0.89 -1.53 28.73
N THR A 67 -0.97 -0.29 28.25
CA THR A 67 -0.77 0.89 29.09
C THR A 67 -1.74 2.00 28.75
N ALA A 68 -2.12 2.78 29.77
CA ALA A 68 -2.95 3.96 29.61
C ALA A 68 -2.14 5.13 29.04
N GLY A 69 -0.83 5.17 29.27
CA GLY A 69 0.10 6.21 28.84
C GLY A 69 0.84 5.91 27.54
N LYS A 70 1.86 6.71 27.28
CA LYS A 70 2.80 6.52 26.19
C LYS A 70 3.80 5.43 26.55
N ALA A 71 4.31 4.70 25.55
CA ALA A 71 5.39 3.75 25.75
C ALA A 71 6.46 3.88 24.67
N LYS A 72 7.68 3.53 25.03
CA LYS A 72 8.84 3.42 24.14
C LYS A 72 9.46 2.04 24.32
N ILE A 73 9.58 1.32 23.23
CA ILE A 73 10.13 -0.04 23.17
C ILE A 73 11.40 0.00 22.36
N LYS A 74 12.54 -0.21 23.01
CA LYS A 74 13.83 -0.28 22.34
C LYS A 74 14.14 -1.74 22.01
N LEU A 75 14.32 -2.03 20.75
CA LEU A 75 14.79 -3.32 20.25
C LEU A 75 16.32 -3.26 20.16
N ASP A 76 17.00 -4.17 20.85
CA ASP A 76 18.45 -4.15 21.05
C ASP A 76 19.05 -5.52 20.73
N GLY A 77 19.06 -5.89 19.44
CA GLY A 77 19.47 -7.21 18.97
C GLY A 77 18.43 -8.28 19.33
N LEU A 78 17.18 -7.99 19.05
CA LEU A 78 16.05 -8.89 19.32
C LEU A 78 15.74 -9.77 18.12
N ASN A 79 15.67 -11.09 18.33
CA ASN A 79 15.10 -12.04 17.38
C ASN A 79 13.93 -12.78 18.02
N LEU A 80 12.70 -12.42 17.66
CA LEU A 80 11.49 -12.90 18.33
C LEU A 80 10.54 -13.50 17.30
N THR A 81 10.34 -14.81 17.36
CA THR A 81 9.32 -15.52 16.60
C THR A 81 8.14 -15.82 17.50
N SER A 82 6.92 -15.73 16.98
CA SER A 82 5.68 -16.15 17.64
C SER A 82 4.89 -17.10 16.76
N GLN A 83 4.33 -18.14 17.35
CA GLN A 83 3.55 -19.18 16.67
C GLN A 83 2.04 -19.09 16.93
N GLU A 84 1.60 -18.20 17.82
CA GLU A 84 0.19 -18.12 18.23
C GLU A 84 -0.45 -16.75 18.04
N GLY A 85 0.33 -15.70 17.85
CA GLY A 85 -0.16 -14.33 17.71
C GLY A 85 0.94 -13.32 17.46
N ALA A 86 0.61 -12.05 17.59
CA ALA A 86 1.56 -10.97 17.32
C ALA A 86 2.79 -11.03 18.25
N PRO A 87 4.02 -11.13 17.74
CA PRO A 87 5.23 -10.97 18.56
C PRO A 87 5.22 -9.70 19.40
N LEU A 88 4.70 -8.58 18.83
CA LEU A 88 4.42 -7.35 19.57
C LEU A 88 2.92 -7.02 19.48
N GLU A 89 2.17 -7.31 20.53
CA GLU A 89 0.76 -6.93 20.67
C GLU A 89 0.66 -5.67 21.57
N LEU A 90 0.40 -4.51 20.96
CA LEU A 90 0.43 -3.20 21.61
C LEU A 90 -0.99 -2.65 21.84
N LYS A 91 -1.56 -2.92 23.02
CA LYS A 91 -2.92 -2.54 23.44
C LYS A 91 -2.99 -1.15 24.09
N ASN A 92 -2.04 -0.28 23.77
CA ASN A 92 -1.90 1.03 24.40
C ASN A 92 -3.05 1.98 24.04
N LYS A 93 -3.38 2.90 24.94
CA LYS A 93 -4.34 3.98 24.65
C LYS A 93 -3.68 5.18 23.96
N LYS A 94 -2.41 5.48 24.30
CA LYS A 94 -1.61 6.57 23.70
C LYS A 94 -0.51 6.00 22.78
N LYS A 95 0.19 6.89 22.06
CA LYS A 95 1.25 6.54 21.09
C LYS A 95 2.27 5.58 21.70
N VAL A 96 2.66 4.59 20.91
CA VAL A 96 3.81 3.72 21.16
C VAL A 96 4.89 4.02 20.15
N GLU A 97 6.13 4.11 20.62
CA GLU A 97 7.32 4.20 19.80
C GLU A 97 8.10 2.87 19.90
N VAL A 98 8.41 2.27 18.75
CA VAL A 98 9.28 1.10 18.63
C VAL A 98 10.56 1.56 17.96
N VAL A 99 11.69 1.42 18.65
CA VAL A 99 12.99 1.95 18.24
C VAL A 99 13.96 0.82 17.96
N ALA A 100 14.42 0.67 16.73
CA ALA A 100 15.57 -0.19 16.45
C ALA A 100 16.87 0.54 16.88
N ALA A 101 17.57 -0.02 17.86
CA ALA A 101 18.77 0.60 18.40
C ALA A 101 19.85 0.72 17.31
N LYS A 102 20.62 1.81 17.35
CA LYS A 102 21.70 2.04 16.38
C LYS A 102 22.68 0.87 16.36
N GLY A 103 22.98 0.40 15.15
CA GLY A 103 23.96 -0.69 14.94
C GLY A 103 23.45 -2.07 15.33
N THR A 104 22.15 -2.21 15.61
CA THR A 104 21.53 -3.52 15.85
C THR A 104 20.67 -3.94 14.68
N GLU A 105 20.58 -5.25 14.47
CA GLU A 105 19.60 -5.89 13.62
C GLU A 105 18.59 -6.60 14.51
N ASN A 106 17.29 -6.38 14.21
CA ASN A 106 16.18 -6.93 14.96
C ASN A 106 15.25 -7.65 14.01
N SER A 107 14.76 -8.81 14.40
CA SER A 107 13.83 -9.60 13.59
C SER A 107 12.61 -9.98 14.43
N LEU A 108 11.44 -9.69 13.89
CA LEU A 108 10.15 -10.09 14.46
C LEU A 108 9.43 -10.96 13.45
N THR A 109 9.02 -12.16 13.84
CA THR A 109 8.40 -13.14 12.95
C THR A 109 7.10 -13.66 13.54
N ILE A 110 6.06 -13.77 12.71
CA ILE A 110 4.83 -14.50 13.00
C ILE A 110 4.70 -15.68 12.04
N THR A 111 4.58 -16.89 12.55
CA THR A 111 4.43 -18.11 11.73
C THR A 111 3.00 -18.64 11.72
N ALA A 112 2.21 -18.30 12.75
CA ALA A 112 0.79 -18.61 12.81
C ALA A 112 0.07 -17.63 13.74
N CYS A 113 -1.25 -17.54 13.65
CA CYS A 113 -2.07 -16.76 14.56
C CYS A 113 -3.40 -17.41 14.84
N ASN A 114 -3.66 -17.71 16.09
CA ASN A 114 -4.92 -18.31 16.56
C ASN A 114 -6.07 -17.29 16.68
N ASP A 115 -5.77 -15.99 16.65
CA ASP A 115 -6.74 -14.88 16.82
C ASP A 115 -7.01 -14.13 15.51
N THR A 116 -7.17 -14.87 14.42
CA THR A 116 -7.49 -14.30 13.10
C THR A 116 -8.88 -13.67 13.08
N ALA A 117 -9.84 -14.25 13.83
CA ALA A 117 -11.21 -13.75 13.95
C ALA A 117 -11.26 -12.32 14.55
N ASN A 118 -10.38 -11.98 15.49
CA ASN A 118 -10.26 -10.64 16.05
C ASN A 118 -9.29 -9.74 15.27
N HIS A 119 -8.79 -10.22 14.13
CA HIS A 119 -7.94 -9.47 13.22
C HIS A 119 -6.62 -8.97 13.85
N LYS A 120 -6.06 -9.70 14.83
CA LYS A 120 -4.77 -9.37 15.44
C LYS A 120 -3.58 -10.11 14.81
N ALA A 121 -3.83 -10.82 13.73
CA ALA A 121 -2.81 -11.54 12.99
C ALA A 121 -1.86 -10.57 12.28
N ALA A 122 -0.82 -10.15 12.98
CA ALA A 122 0.24 -9.30 12.44
C ALA A 122 1.50 -9.44 13.29
N VAL A 123 2.67 -9.21 12.72
CA VAL A 123 3.93 -9.22 13.48
C VAL A 123 3.94 -8.09 14.52
N ILE A 124 3.56 -6.88 14.11
CA ILE A 124 3.26 -5.79 15.05
C ILE A 124 1.79 -5.42 14.91
N TRP A 125 1.03 -5.69 15.96
CA TRP A 125 -0.35 -5.22 16.07
C TRP A 125 -0.43 -4.06 17.07
N ALA A 126 -0.96 -2.91 16.66
CA ALA A 126 -1.09 -1.75 17.54
C ALA A 126 -2.51 -1.16 17.52
N LYS A 127 -3.06 -0.93 18.72
CA LYS A 127 -4.36 -0.29 18.90
C LYS A 127 -4.31 1.23 18.73
N SER A 128 -3.17 1.84 19.03
CA SER A 128 -2.95 3.30 19.01
C SER A 128 -2.00 3.72 17.91
N LYS A 129 -1.65 5.01 17.86
CA LYS A 129 -0.62 5.52 16.95
C LYS A 129 0.72 4.82 17.21
N LEU A 130 1.36 4.39 16.13
CA LEU A 130 2.64 3.70 16.15
C LEU A 130 3.71 4.57 15.47
N LEU A 131 4.82 4.79 16.16
CA LEU A 131 6.03 5.35 15.58
C LEU A 131 7.09 4.24 15.51
N LEU A 132 7.60 3.96 14.32
CA LEU A 132 8.76 3.11 14.09
C LEU A 132 9.95 4.01 13.80
N SER A 133 11.01 3.89 14.59
CA SER A 133 12.15 4.82 14.48
C SER A 133 13.47 4.16 14.85
N GLY A 134 14.55 4.90 14.71
CA GLY A 134 15.90 4.51 15.13
C GLY A 134 16.83 4.25 13.97
N LYS A 135 18.11 4.03 14.26
CA LYS A 135 19.19 3.86 13.26
C LYS A 135 19.69 2.41 13.17
N GLY A 136 18.86 1.46 13.56
CA GLY A 136 19.08 0.04 13.38
C GLY A 136 18.26 -0.51 12.23
N VAL A 137 18.29 -1.83 12.11
CA VAL A 137 17.48 -2.62 11.14
C VAL A 137 16.35 -3.29 11.89
N LEU A 138 15.14 -3.26 11.29
CA LEU A 138 13.98 -3.99 11.74
C LEU A 138 13.41 -4.84 10.61
N ASN A 139 13.54 -6.15 10.74
CA ASN A 139 12.97 -7.15 9.85
C ASN A 139 11.62 -7.61 10.42
N ILE A 140 10.57 -7.46 9.64
CA ILE A 140 9.20 -7.88 9.92
C ILE A 140 8.85 -9.01 8.98
N ILE A 141 8.60 -10.20 9.51
CA ILE A 141 8.41 -11.41 8.71
C ILE A 141 7.09 -12.09 9.09
N ALA A 142 6.15 -12.15 8.16
CA ALA A 142 4.87 -12.83 8.34
C ALA A 142 4.76 -14.00 7.36
N THR A 143 4.91 -15.22 7.86
CA THR A 143 4.80 -16.45 7.07
C THR A 143 3.50 -17.21 7.32
N GLY A 144 2.80 -16.89 8.41
CA GLY A 144 1.52 -17.52 8.75
C GLY A 144 0.39 -17.03 7.85
N ASP A 145 -0.54 -17.92 7.55
CA ASP A 145 -1.72 -17.60 6.75
C ASP A 145 -2.60 -16.54 7.45
N GLY A 146 -3.11 -15.60 6.68
CA GLY A 146 -3.88 -14.46 7.17
C GLY A 146 -3.08 -13.44 8.00
N CYS A 147 -1.76 -13.63 8.11
CA CYS A 147 -0.90 -12.75 8.89
C CYS A 147 -0.39 -11.56 8.05
N ARG A 148 -0.29 -10.42 8.70
CA ARG A 148 0.24 -9.16 8.14
C ARG A 148 1.59 -8.85 8.75
N GLY A 149 2.39 -8.04 8.05
CA GLY A 149 3.60 -7.50 8.66
C GLY A 149 3.25 -6.55 9.80
N ILE A 150 2.66 -5.41 9.51
CA ILE A 150 2.24 -4.42 10.50
C ILE A 150 0.74 -4.14 10.35
N LYS A 151 0.01 -4.11 11.46
CA LYS A 151 -1.40 -3.72 11.49
C LYS A 151 -1.69 -2.75 12.62
N THR A 152 -2.24 -1.58 12.28
CA THR A 152 -2.63 -0.61 13.29
C THR A 152 -4.08 -0.15 13.14
N LYS A 153 -4.69 0.27 14.28
CA LYS A 153 -6.02 0.91 14.25
C LYS A 153 -5.96 2.44 14.12
N LYS A 154 -4.75 3.02 14.18
CA LYS A 154 -4.48 4.46 14.09
C LYS A 154 -3.23 4.68 13.25
N ASP A 155 -2.78 5.91 13.15
CA ASP A 155 -1.67 6.31 12.29
C ASP A 155 -0.37 5.54 12.55
N VAL A 156 0.41 5.36 11.50
CA VAL A 156 1.78 4.85 11.53
C VAL A 156 2.71 5.94 11.03
N THR A 157 3.82 6.14 11.73
CA THR A 157 4.91 7.01 11.28
C THR A 157 6.20 6.17 11.24
N ILE A 158 7.00 6.32 10.19
CA ILE A 158 8.30 5.66 10.03
C ILE A 158 9.35 6.75 9.78
N GLU A 159 10.45 6.70 10.57
CA GLU A 159 11.54 7.68 10.43
C GLU A 159 12.91 7.11 10.86
N GLU A 160 13.95 7.48 10.15
CA GLU A 160 15.36 7.12 10.41
C GLU A 160 15.66 5.60 10.43
N LEU A 161 14.71 4.75 10.10
CA LEU A 161 14.76 3.30 10.26
C LEU A 161 15.09 2.61 8.93
N THR A 162 15.82 1.51 8.99
CA THR A 162 15.82 0.50 7.93
C THR A 162 14.79 -0.56 8.27
N LEU A 163 13.65 -0.55 7.56
CA LEU A 163 12.54 -1.45 7.75
C LEU A 163 12.40 -2.39 6.55
N ASN A 164 12.46 -3.69 6.80
CA ASN A 164 12.18 -4.72 5.80
C ASN A 164 10.94 -5.50 6.24
N ALA A 165 9.84 -5.38 5.49
CA ALA A 165 8.60 -6.09 5.77
C ALA A 165 8.33 -7.13 4.66
N THR A 166 8.27 -8.40 5.03
CA THR A 166 8.01 -9.52 4.12
C THR A 166 6.82 -10.33 4.59
N THR A 167 5.85 -10.58 3.69
CA THR A 167 4.71 -11.45 3.96
C THR A 167 4.60 -12.52 2.87
N THR A 168 4.55 -13.78 3.29
CA THR A 168 4.50 -14.95 2.39
C THR A 168 3.38 -15.92 2.72
N GLY A 169 2.64 -15.73 3.82
CA GLY A 169 1.47 -16.53 4.17
C GLY A 169 0.32 -16.31 3.18
N ASN A 170 -0.55 -17.30 3.01
CA ASN A 170 -1.73 -17.18 2.17
C ASN A 170 -2.83 -16.36 2.85
N HIS A 171 -3.81 -15.92 2.07
CA HIS A 171 -5.07 -15.42 2.64
C HIS A 171 -5.82 -16.55 3.36
N LEU A 172 -6.54 -16.21 4.43
CA LEU A 172 -7.39 -17.19 5.12
C LEU A 172 -8.84 -17.06 4.64
N GLY A 173 -9.38 -18.19 4.15
CA GLY A 173 -10.78 -18.42 3.86
C GLY A 173 -11.39 -17.36 2.93
N GLU A 174 -11.96 -17.80 1.83
CA GLU A 174 -12.80 -16.93 1.03
C GLU A 174 -14.14 -16.75 1.75
N LYS A 175 -14.56 -15.53 2.00
CA LYS A 175 -15.95 -15.29 2.40
C LYS A 175 -16.83 -15.61 1.18
N PRO A 176 -17.88 -16.40 1.33
CA PRO A 176 -18.83 -16.60 0.25
C PRO A 176 -19.25 -15.22 -0.27
N PHE A 177 -19.22 -15.05 -1.58
CA PHE A 177 -19.76 -13.88 -2.23
C PHE A 177 -21.24 -13.83 -1.83
N GLY A 178 -21.60 -12.90 -0.95
CA GLY A 178 -22.99 -12.62 -0.65
C GLY A 178 -23.60 -12.02 -1.91
N MET A 179 -24.05 -12.86 -2.82
CA MET A 179 -25.04 -12.43 -3.80
C MET A 179 -26.22 -11.97 -2.97
N GLY A 180 -26.35 -10.66 -2.79
CA GLY A 180 -27.60 -10.05 -2.38
C GLY A 180 -28.65 -10.60 -3.35
N GLY A 181 -29.50 -11.50 -2.83
CA GLY A 181 -30.46 -12.23 -3.65
C GLY A 181 -31.26 -11.23 -4.47
N PHE A 182 -31.24 -11.37 -5.78
CA PHE A 182 -32.27 -10.78 -6.61
C PHE A 182 -33.60 -11.36 -6.15
N PRO A 183 -34.59 -10.56 -5.75
CA PRO A 183 -35.90 -11.08 -5.37
C PRO A 183 -36.50 -11.80 -6.58
N GLY A 184 -36.62 -13.11 -6.50
CA GLY A 184 -37.25 -13.91 -7.55
C GLY A 184 -36.47 -15.10 -8.11
N MET A 185 -35.25 -15.39 -7.62
CA MET A 185 -34.54 -16.62 -7.96
C MET A 185 -34.76 -17.70 -6.87
N PRO A 186 -35.09 -18.93 -7.24
CA PRO A 186 -35.22 -20.02 -6.27
C PRO A 186 -33.87 -20.36 -5.66
N GLU A 187 -33.87 -20.70 -4.36
CA GLU A 187 -32.72 -21.24 -3.66
C GLU A 187 -32.24 -22.56 -4.28
N GLY A 188 -31.28 -22.50 -5.15
CA GLY A 188 -30.64 -23.65 -5.78
C GLY A 188 -29.38 -23.21 -6.46
N GLY A 189 -28.24 -23.44 -5.82
CA GLY A 189 -26.92 -23.01 -6.29
C GLY A 189 -26.60 -23.50 -7.69
N PHE A 190 -26.25 -22.61 -8.59
CA PHE A 190 -25.54 -22.94 -9.81
C PHE A 190 -24.11 -23.38 -9.46
N GLN A 191 -23.89 -24.69 -9.41
CA GLN A 191 -22.53 -25.23 -9.51
C GLN A 191 -22.08 -25.09 -10.96
N MET A 192 -21.23 -24.12 -11.26
CA MET A 192 -20.47 -24.13 -12.50
C MET A 192 -19.33 -25.14 -12.34
N SER A 193 -19.50 -26.32 -12.93
CA SER A 193 -18.39 -27.23 -13.17
C SER A 193 -17.45 -26.59 -14.21
N ALA A 194 -16.15 -26.61 -13.94
CA ALA A 194 -15.13 -26.18 -14.88
C ALA A 194 -15.27 -26.96 -16.21
N GLY A 195 -15.72 -26.28 -17.27
CA GLY A 195 -15.77 -26.92 -18.59
C GLY A 195 -16.84 -26.51 -19.58
N ALA A 196 -17.66 -25.49 -19.32
CA ALA A 196 -18.64 -25.05 -20.32
C ALA A 196 -18.70 -23.52 -20.42
N ILE A 197 -17.95 -22.96 -21.36
CA ILE A 197 -18.15 -21.59 -21.83
C ILE A 197 -19.30 -21.65 -22.86
N PRO A 198 -20.47 -21.01 -22.63
CA PRO A 198 -21.48 -20.88 -23.70
C PRO A 198 -20.92 -19.94 -24.77
N ASN A 199 -20.88 -20.41 -25.98
CA ASN A 199 -20.52 -19.66 -27.17
C ASN A 199 -21.61 -18.64 -27.45
N PHE A 200 -21.46 -17.39 -27.03
CA PHE A 200 -22.33 -16.30 -27.47
C PHE A 200 -21.95 -15.95 -28.90
N GLY A 201 -22.81 -16.34 -29.81
CA GLY A 201 -22.71 -16.10 -31.23
C GLY A 201 -22.38 -14.64 -31.56
N GLY A 202 -21.45 -14.48 -32.49
CA GLY A 202 -20.88 -13.21 -32.90
C GLY A 202 -21.93 -12.17 -33.32
N PHE A 203 -21.71 -10.95 -32.85
CA PHE A 203 -22.32 -9.77 -33.45
C PHE A 203 -21.53 -9.41 -34.72
N PRO A 204 -22.20 -9.20 -35.86
CA PRO A 204 -21.53 -8.74 -37.07
C PRO A 204 -21.09 -7.28 -36.89
N ILE A 205 -19.81 -7.03 -37.09
CA ILE A 205 -19.27 -5.68 -37.19
C ILE A 205 -19.66 -5.15 -38.59
N GLY A 206 -20.74 -4.41 -38.67
CA GLY A 206 -21.12 -3.65 -39.84
C GLY A 206 -20.60 -2.21 -39.72
N SER A 207 -19.75 -1.82 -40.66
CA SER A 207 -19.33 -0.44 -40.85
C SER A 207 -20.51 0.35 -41.43
N ASP A 208 -21.30 1.02 -40.60
CA ASP A 208 -22.13 2.13 -41.06
C ASP A 208 -22.45 3.12 -39.94
N SER A 209 -22.12 4.38 -40.17
CA SER A 209 -22.12 5.48 -39.24
C SER A 209 -23.44 6.25 -39.28
N THR A 210 -24.58 5.60 -39.03
CA THR A 210 -25.85 6.29 -38.75
C THR A 210 -26.85 5.36 -38.10
N MET A 211 -26.85 5.28 -36.77
CA MET A 211 -28.04 4.82 -36.04
C MET A 211 -28.14 5.54 -34.68
N HIS A 212 -28.99 6.57 -34.63
CA HIS A 212 -29.66 6.98 -33.41
C HIS A 212 -30.69 5.90 -33.03
N GLY A 213 -30.29 4.93 -32.22
CA GLY A 213 -31.18 3.91 -31.67
C GLY A 213 -31.53 4.22 -30.22
N ARG A 214 -32.78 4.61 -29.96
CA ARG A 214 -33.36 4.65 -28.62
C ARG A 214 -33.32 3.24 -28.03
N PHE A 215 -32.68 3.12 -26.85
CA PHE A 215 -32.87 1.94 -26.02
C PHE A 215 -34.26 1.98 -25.36
N PRO A 216 -34.94 0.82 -25.21
CA PRO A 216 -36.24 0.79 -24.54
C PRO A 216 -36.08 1.08 -23.03
N ASP A 217 -37.01 1.89 -22.51
CA ASP A 217 -37.13 2.26 -21.11
C ASP A 217 -37.32 0.99 -20.23
N PHE A 218 -36.33 0.71 -19.37
CA PHE A 218 -36.53 -0.23 -18.26
C PHE A 218 -37.11 0.55 -17.07
N PRO A 219 -38.18 0.05 -16.42
CA PRO A 219 -38.77 0.71 -15.27
C PRO A 219 -37.78 0.66 -14.09
N MET A 220 -37.37 1.83 -13.62
CA MET A 220 -36.53 2.02 -12.43
C MET A 220 -37.33 1.71 -11.17
N GLY A 221 -37.27 0.44 -10.71
CA GLY A 221 -37.64 0.09 -9.35
C GLY A 221 -36.50 0.44 -8.40
N GLY A 222 -36.79 1.28 -7.40
CA GLY A 222 -35.81 1.79 -6.45
C GLY A 222 -35.00 0.67 -5.76
N PHE A 223 -33.69 0.88 -5.67
CA PHE A 223 -32.83 0.03 -4.86
C PHE A 223 -33.10 0.25 -3.36
N PRO A 224 -33.31 -0.80 -2.56
CA PRO A 224 -33.44 -0.69 -1.10
C PRO A 224 -32.10 -0.24 -0.49
N GLY A 225 -32.21 0.66 0.48
CA GLY A 225 -31.11 1.35 1.10
C GLY A 225 -30.00 0.48 1.67
N PHE A 226 -28.82 1.04 1.62
CA PHE A 226 -27.62 0.51 2.30
C PHE A 226 -27.79 0.63 3.82
N GLY A 227 -28.14 -0.50 4.45
CA GLY A 227 -28.15 -0.62 5.92
C GLY A 227 -26.73 -0.88 6.44
N ASN A 228 -26.44 -0.23 7.55
CA ASN A 228 -25.32 -0.38 8.49
C ASN A 228 -24.10 -1.20 8.02
N ARG A 229 -23.05 -0.49 7.68
CA ARG A 229 -21.73 -1.06 7.39
C ARG A 229 -21.04 -1.45 8.68
N ASP A 230 -20.69 -2.72 8.82
CA ASP A 230 -19.71 -3.15 9.82
C ASP A 230 -18.35 -2.52 9.52
N GLU A 231 -17.71 -1.95 10.54
CA GLU A 231 -16.44 -1.20 10.47
C GLU A 231 -15.21 -2.01 9.97
N ASN A 232 -15.41 -3.23 9.49
CA ASN A 232 -14.35 -4.13 9.05
C ASN A 232 -14.24 -4.35 7.55
N ASP A 233 -15.12 -3.74 6.74
CA ASP A 233 -15.19 -3.99 5.30
C ASP A 233 -14.68 -2.79 4.49
N SER A 234 -13.49 -2.93 3.92
CA SER A 234 -13.07 -2.13 2.79
C SER A 234 -13.77 -2.66 1.53
N ILE A 235 -14.81 -1.99 1.08
CA ILE A 235 -15.31 -2.17 -0.28
C ILE A 235 -14.54 -1.20 -1.16
N GLN A 236 -13.54 -1.68 -1.84
CA GLN A 236 -13.03 -1.00 -3.02
C GLN A 236 -14.00 -1.26 -4.16
N GLY A 237 -14.69 -0.22 -4.60
CA GLY A 237 -15.52 -0.24 -5.79
C GLY A 237 -14.75 0.30 -6.97
N GLY A 238 -13.92 -0.49 -7.64
CA GLY A 238 -13.51 -0.23 -9.00
C GLY A 238 -14.34 -1.14 -9.91
N PHE A 239 -14.83 -0.68 -11.04
CA PHE A 239 -15.32 -1.51 -12.12
C PHE A 239 -14.13 -2.22 -12.79
N GLY A 240 -13.44 -3.07 -12.05
CA GLY A 240 -12.54 -4.05 -12.64
C GLY A 240 -13.40 -5.09 -13.35
N ALA A 241 -13.17 -5.30 -14.63
CA ALA A 241 -13.87 -6.23 -15.47
C ALA A 241 -14.11 -7.57 -14.75
N PHE A 242 -15.36 -7.92 -14.47
CA PHE A 242 -15.92 -9.25 -14.16
C PHE A 242 -15.08 -10.26 -13.32
N GLY A 243 -14.02 -9.84 -12.68
CA GLY A 243 -13.30 -10.60 -11.67
C GLY A 243 -13.86 -10.24 -10.30
N GLY A 244 -14.77 -11.04 -9.74
CA GLY A 244 -15.30 -10.80 -8.39
C GLY A 244 -14.16 -10.69 -7.39
N LYS A 245 -13.99 -9.53 -6.72
CA LYS A 245 -12.98 -9.37 -5.67
C LYS A 245 -13.22 -10.40 -4.58
N HIS A 246 -12.26 -11.30 -4.39
CA HIS A 246 -12.34 -12.32 -3.34
C HIS A 246 -12.27 -11.63 -1.97
N LYS A 247 -13.31 -11.79 -1.17
CA LYS A 247 -13.34 -11.29 0.20
C LYS A 247 -12.78 -12.36 1.13
N TYR A 248 -11.66 -12.09 1.76
CA TYR A 248 -11.03 -13.04 2.68
C TYR A 248 -11.49 -12.83 4.13
N VAL A 249 -11.48 -13.89 4.93
CA VAL A 249 -11.65 -13.82 6.39
C VAL A 249 -10.49 -13.05 7.01
N ALA A 250 -9.27 -13.33 6.54
CA ALA A 250 -8.09 -12.54 6.86
C ALA A 250 -7.17 -12.43 5.64
N SER A 251 -6.85 -11.21 5.20
CA SER A 251 -5.93 -10.94 4.09
C SER A 251 -4.52 -10.66 4.60
N THR A 252 -3.52 -11.16 3.87
CA THR A 252 -2.11 -10.81 4.08
C THR A 252 -1.83 -9.44 3.46
N LYS A 253 -1.03 -8.63 4.15
CA LYS A 253 -0.57 -7.31 3.67
C LYS A 253 0.78 -6.99 4.32
N GLY A 254 1.59 -6.16 3.68
CA GLY A 254 2.86 -5.72 4.25
C GLY A 254 2.65 -4.81 5.46
N ILE A 255 2.19 -3.59 5.23
CA ILE A 255 1.91 -2.57 6.26
C ILE A 255 0.48 -2.07 6.06
N ALA A 256 -0.38 -2.25 7.07
CA ALA A 256 -1.77 -1.83 7.00
C ALA A 256 -2.17 -0.95 8.18
N SER A 257 -2.84 0.17 7.91
CA SER A 257 -3.34 1.09 8.92
C SER A 257 -4.79 1.50 8.63
N LYS A 258 -5.64 1.51 9.68
CA LYS A 258 -6.95 2.19 9.59
C LYS A 258 -6.84 3.72 9.66
N GLY A 259 -5.67 4.26 10.00
CA GLY A 259 -5.33 5.67 9.96
C GLY A 259 -4.44 6.01 8.75
N LYS A 260 -3.69 7.09 8.88
CA LYS A 260 -2.70 7.56 7.91
C LYS A 260 -1.37 6.84 8.12
N ILE A 261 -0.66 6.54 7.03
CA ILE A 261 0.74 6.10 7.07
C ILE A 261 1.61 7.26 6.60
N THR A 262 2.65 7.58 7.36
CA THR A 262 3.61 8.65 7.01
C THR A 262 5.03 8.10 7.07
N ILE A 263 5.77 8.21 5.98
CA ILE A 263 7.19 7.88 5.91
C ILE A 263 7.96 9.19 5.80
N ASN A 264 8.67 9.55 6.89
CA ASN A 264 9.43 10.79 6.95
C ASN A 264 10.86 10.63 6.42
N SER A 265 11.46 9.46 6.63
CA SER A 265 12.85 9.18 6.25
C SER A 265 13.19 7.70 6.48
N GLY A 266 14.42 7.30 6.14
CA GLY A 266 14.93 5.95 6.30
C GLY A 266 14.80 5.11 5.03
N ASN A 267 15.00 3.80 5.16
CA ASN A 267 14.86 2.86 4.04
C ASN A 267 13.74 1.87 4.37
N VAL A 268 12.70 1.84 3.55
CA VAL A 268 11.54 0.97 3.74
C VAL A 268 11.41 0.03 2.55
N THR A 269 11.55 -1.26 2.82
CA THR A 269 11.35 -2.32 1.82
C THR A 269 10.14 -3.14 2.20
N VAL A 270 9.18 -3.29 1.28
CA VAL A 270 7.99 -4.12 1.49
C VAL A 270 7.87 -5.15 0.36
N ARG A 271 7.70 -6.41 0.73
CA ARG A 271 7.54 -7.53 -0.18
C ARG A 271 6.37 -8.39 0.27
N THR A 272 5.40 -8.59 -0.60
CA THR A 272 4.32 -9.57 -0.41
C THR A 272 4.35 -10.59 -1.53
N ALA A 273 3.96 -11.83 -1.26
CA ALA A 273 4.11 -12.92 -2.24
C ALA A 273 2.78 -13.52 -2.70
N THR A 274 1.74 -13.43 -1.89
CA THR A 274 0.45 -14.08 -2.17
C THR A 274 -0.41 -13.21 -3.07
N ALA A 275 -1.02 -13.80 -4.09
CA ALA A 275 -1.95 -13.10 -4.99
C ALA A 275 -3.03 -12.35 -4.19
N GLY A 276 -3.31 -11.09 -4.54
CA GLY A 276 -4.23 -10.22 -3.80
C GLY A 276 -3.62 -9.65 -2.49
N ALA A 277 -2.31 -9.77 -2.28
CA ALA A 277 -1.65 -9.20 -1.12
C ALA A 277 -1.04 -7.83 -1.45
N GLU A 278 -1.61 -6.79 -0.86
CA GLU A 278 -1.14 -5.41 -0.99
C GLU A 278 0.12 -5.13 -0.16
N GLY A 279 0.86 -4.09 -0.56
CA GLY A 279 2.09 -3.67 0.12
C GLY A 279 1.83 -2.74 1.31
N ILE A 280 1.52 -1.49 1.02
CA ILE A 280 1.28 -0.42 2.01
C ILE A 280 -0.15 0.06 1.85
N GLU A 281 -1.00 -0.14 2.87
CA GLU A 281 -2.40 0.29 2.87
C GLU A 281 -2.67 1.28 4.01
N GLY A 282 -3.02 2.52 3.66
CA GLY A 282 -3.42 3.56 4.62
C GLY A 282 -4.85 4.05 4.38
N LYS A 283 -5.81 3.64 5.21
CA LYS A 283 -7.22 4.00 4.98
C LYS A 283 -7.53 5.51 5.07
N GLN A 284 -6.66 6.31 5.67
CA GLN A 284 -6.78 7.77 5.74
C GLN A 284 -5.63 8.47 5.01
N GLY A 285 -5.05 7.78 4.01
CA GLY A 285 -4.00 8.31 3.17
C GLY A 285 -2.60 7.78 3.49
N VAL A 286 -1.70 7.98 2.54
CA VAL A 286 -0.28 7.65 2.67
C VAL A 286 0.55 8.87 2.28
N VAL A 287 1.57 9.21 3.08
CA VAL A 287 2.43 10.38 2.86
C VAL A 287 3.88 9.97 2.86
N PHE A 288 4.60 10.30 1.80
CA PHE A 288 6.02 10.05 1.60
C PHE A 288 6.78 11.40 1.64
N ASN A 289 7.27 11.79 2.82
CA ASN A 289 8.01 13.04 2.99
C ASN A 289 9.48 12.94 2.57
N GLY A 290 10.08 11.76 2.73
CA GLY A 290 11.49 11.51 2.43
C GLY A 290 11.88 10.05 2.62
N GLY A 291 13.16 9.75 2.41
CA GLY A 291 13.70 8.39 2.46
C GLY A 291 13.57 7.62 1.16
N ASN A 292 13.94 6.35 1.20
CA ASN A 292 13.87 5.42 0.09
C ASN A 292 12.83 4.35 0.39
N VAL A 293 11.86 4.18 -0.49
CA VAL A 293 10.77 3.22 -0.34
C VAL A 293 10.73 2.31 -1.55
N ASP A 294 10.82 1.02 -1.34
CA ASP A 294 10.78 0.00 -2.39
C ASP A 294 9.72 -1.05 -2.06
N VAL A 295 8.65 -1.06 -2.83
CA VAL A 295 7.50 -1.97 -2.65
C VAL A 295 7.35 -2.87 -3.87
N LEU A 296 7.18 -4.17 -3.64
CA LEU A 296 6.86 -5.15 -4.69
C LEU A 296 5.81 -6.12 -4.17
N THR A 297 4.70 -6.20 -4.89
CA THR A 297 3.50 -6.94 -4.48
C THR A 297 2.81 -7.59 -5.67
N PRO A 298 1.99 -8.63 -5.44
CA PRO A 298 1.08 -9.16 -6.45
C PRO A 298 -0.21 -8.36 -6.65
N ASP A 299 -0.56 -7.51 -5.70
CA ASP A 299 -1.70 -6.58 -5.74
C ASP A 299 -1.18 -5.14 -5.66
N ASP A 300 -1.97 -4.17 -5.21
CA ASP A 300 -1.55 -2.78 -5.13
C ASP A 300 -0.28 -2.64 -4.27
N ALA A 301 0.74 -1.98 -4.81
CA ALA A 301 1.93 -1.77 -4.02
C ALA A 301 1.68 -0.71 -2.93
N ILE A 302 0.95 0.35 -3.26
CA ILE A 302 0.52 1.40 -2.33
C ILE A 302 -0.96 1.66 -2.56
N ASN A 303 -1.77 1.55 -1.51
CA ASN A 303 -3.21 1.72 -1.56
C ASN A 303 -3.72 2.68 -0.48
N ALA A 304 -4.71 3.50 -0.80
CA ALA A 304 -5.39 4.35 0.18
C ALA A 304 -6.86 4.60 -0.20
N ASP A 305 -7.74 4.73 0.83
CA ASP A 305 -9.11 5.22 0.64
C ASP A 305 -9.16 6.77 0.72
N ALA A 306 -8.02 7.44 0.56
CA ALA A 306 -7.83 8.89 0.64
C ALA A 306 -6.52 9.28 -0.04
N THR A 307 -6.18 10.56 -0.05
CA THR A 307 -5.01 11.09 -0.78
C THR A 307 -3.70 10.38 -0.47
N ILE A 308 -2.94 10.05 -1.52
CA ILE A 308 -1.54 9.62 -1.46
C ILE A 308 -0.65 10.80 -1.86
N GLU A 309 0.33 11.16 -1.01
CA GLU A 309 1.19 12.33 -1.21
C GLU A 309 2.66 11.94 -1.30
N PHE A 310 3.34 12.39 -2.35
CA PHE A 310 4.79 12.26 -2.54
C PHE A 310 5.43 13.65 -2.43
N ASN A 311 6.07 13.93 -1.28
CA ASN A 311 6.60 15.27 -0.99
C ASN A 311 8.11 15.40 -1.22
N GLY A 312 8.87 14.28 -1.27
CA GLY A 312 10.33 14.35 -1.45
C GLY A 312 11.05 13.01 -1.35
N ALA A 313 10.32 11.92 -1.15
CA ALA A 313 10.87 10.57 -1.08
C ALA A 313 11.33 10.04 -2.45
N GLN A 314 12.19 9.02 -2.44
CA GLN A 314 12.43 8.16 -3.59
C GLN A 314 11.58 6.90 -3.44
N VAL A 315 10.59 6.74 -4.28
CA VAL A 315 9.61 5.65 -4.20
C VAL A 315 9.65 4.82 -5.48
N LEU A 316 9.83 3.52 -5.31
CA LEU A 316 9.68 2.51 -6.33
C LEU A 316 8.51 1.59 -5.94
N ALA A 317 7.34 1.84 -6.48
CA ALA A 317 6.13 1.05 -6.30
C ALA A 317 5.94 0.11 -7.49
N ARG A 318 5.83 -1.20 -7.23
CA ARG A 318 5.72 -2.22 -8.27
C ARG A 318 4.63 -3.21 -7.93
N SER A 319 3.68 -3.37 -8.83
CA SER A 319 2.69 -4.43 -8.79
C SER A 319 2.93 -5.45 -9.90
N THR A 320 2.75 -6.72 -9.59
CA THR A 320 2.83 -7.80 -10.58
C THR A 320 1.46 -8.26 -11.08
N GLY A 321 0.36 -7.75 -10.51
CA GLY A 321 -0.98 -8.22 -10.85
C GLY A 321 -2.10 -7.18 -10.72
N ASN A 322 -1.80 -5.95 -10.29
CA ASN A 322 -2.78 -4.87 -10.14
C ASN A 322 -2.09 -3.50 -10.32
N ASP A 323 -2.62 -2.43 -9.73
CA ASP A 323 -2.06 -1.09 -9.79
C ASP A 323 -0.81 -0.93 -8.92
N ALA A 324 0.13 -0.09 -9.35
CA ALA A 324 1.28 0.15 -8.50
C ALA A 324 0.95 1.13 -7.36
N VAL A 325 0.17 2.17 -7.65
CA VAL A 325 -0.34 3.14 -6.68
C VAL A 325 -1.81 3.35 -6.95
N ASP A 326 -2.66 2.98 -6.00
CA ASP A 326 -4.12 3.07 -6.11
C ASP A 326 -4.68 3.98 -5.01
N SER A 327 -5.38 5.04 -5.40
CA SER A 327 -6.01 5.97 -4.47
C SER A 327 -7.49 6.14 -4.78
N ASN A 328 -8.34 5.69 -3.85
CA ASN A 328 -9.79 5.67 -3.96
C ASN A 328 -10.44 6.65 -2.95
N PRO A 329 -10.32 7.98 -3.11
CA PRO A 329 -10.96 8.92 -2.21
C PRO A 329 -12.48 8.79 -2.28
N LYS A 330 -13.16 8.89 -1.12
CA LYS A 330 -14.59 8.57 -0.98
C LYS A 330 -15.54 9.38 -1.86
N ASN A 331 -15.11 10.54 -2.34
CA ASN A 331 -15.92 11.42 -3.19
C ASN A 331 -15.61 11.24 -4.70
N GLY A 332 -14.64 10.40 -5.06
CA GLY A 332 -14.31 10.04 -6.45
C GLY A 332 -15.28 9.03 -7.08
N PHE A 333 -16.46 8.83 -6.50
CA PHE A 333 -17.36 7.75 -6.91
C PHE A 333 -18.00 8.03 -8.28
N PHE A 334 -17.86 7.07 -9.19
CA PHE A 334 -18.62 6.96 -10.43
C PHE A 334 -20.12 7.15 -10.17
N THR A 335 -20.70 8.22 -10.67
CA THR A 335 -22.15 8.31 -10.84
C THR A 335 -22.51 7.57 -12.14
N PRO A 336 -23.24 6.45 -12.07
CA PRO A 336 -23.46 5.59 -13.23
C PRO A 336 -24.14 6.24 -14.44
N PHE A 337 -24.64 7.47 -14.31
CA PHE A 337 -25.34 8.19 -15.35
C PHE A 337 -25.08 9.69 -15.24
N GLY A 338 -24.02 10.19 -15.88
CA GLY A 338 -24.02 11.58 -16.35
C GLY A 338 -23.01 12.50 -15.78
N SER A 339 -21.88 12.46 -15.76
CA SER A 339 -20.79 13.37 -16.09
C SER A 339 -19.46 12.61 -16.05
N ASN A 340 -18.78 12.53 -17.17
CA ASN A 340 -17.36 12.12 -17.25
C ASN A 340 -16.44 13.21 -16.66
N GLU A 341 -16.90 13.95 -15.65
CA GLU A 341 -16.11 14.99 -15.02
C GLU A 341 -15.28 14.37 -13.92
N GLN A 342 -13.98 14.43 -14.09
CA GLN A 342 -13.00 14.09 -13.07
C GLN A 342 -13.25 14.98 -11.83
N SER A 343 -13.33 14.39 -10.64
CA SER A 343 -13.45 15.15 -9.41
C SER A 343 -12.18 15.97 -9.17
N ASP A 344 -12.33 17.19 -8.67
CA ASP A 344 -11.19 18.02 -8.25
C ASP A 344 -10.57 17.54 -6.91
N GLU A 345 -11.16 16.51 -6.27
CA GLU A 345 -10.60 15.95 -5.03
C GLU A 345 -9.25 15.29 -5.32
N PRO A 346 -8.17 15.68 -4.61
CA PRO A 346 -6.86 15.10 -4.85
C PRO A 346 -6.80 13.63 -4.45
N ALA A 347 -6.56 12.74 -5.40
CA ALA A 347 -6.26 11.33 -5.15
C ALA A 347 -4.76 11.11 -4.95
N ILE A 348 -3.96 11.50 -5.95
CA ILE A 348 -2.50 11.40 -5.89
C ILE A 348 -1.91 12.79 -6.11
N VAL A 349 -1.00 13.18 -5.20
CA VAL A 349 -0.30 14.48 -5.27
C VAL A 349 1.21 14.25 -5.24
N ILE A 350 1.91 14.68 -6.28
CA ILE A 350 3.35 14.56 -6.40
C ILE A 350 3.95 15.97 -6.37
N ARG A 351 4.62 16.33 -5.25
CA ARG A 351 5.25 17.63 -5.04
C ARG A 351 6.77 17.60 -5.23
N GLY A 352 7.38 16.41 -5.16
CA GLY A 352 8.83 16.28 -5.30
C GLY A 352 9.32 14.87 -5.07
N GLY A 353 10.64 14.69 -5.13
CA GLY A 353 11.28 13.39 -5.05
C GLY A 353 11.29 12.64 -6.38
N THR A 354 11.39 11.32 -6.30
CA THR A 354 11.33 10.42 -7.46
C THR A 354 10.24 9.39 -7.23
N VAL A 355 9.30 9.28 -8.14
CA VAL A 355 8.17 8.33 -8.08
C VAL A 355 8.21 7.44 -9.30
N TYR A 356 8.62 6.20 -9.12
CA TYR A 356 8.50 5.14 -10.11
C TYR A 356 7.37 4.22 -9.69
N ALA A 357 6.31 4.17 -10.50
CA ALA A 357 5.10 3.43 -10.21
C ALA A 357 4.78 2.51 -11.40
N TRP A 358 4.98 1.20 -11.24
CA TRP A 358 4.96 0.25 -12.34
C TRP A 358 3.99 -0.89 -12.11
N SER A 359 2.92 -0.95 -12.90
CA SER A 359 2.07 -2.12 -13.08
C SER A 359 2.63 -3.00 -14.18
N GLN A 360 2.82 -4.29 -13.91
CA GLN A 360 3.41 -5.23 -14.86
C GLN A 360 2.39 -5.86 -15.82
N VAL A 361 1.10 -5.67 -15.57
CA VAL A 361 0.04 -6.39 -16.32
C VAL A 361 -0.58 -5.56 -17.44
N GLY A 362 -0.38 -4.24 -17.44
CA GLY A 362 -0.97 -3.37 -18.45
C GLY A 362 -2.48 -3.18 -18.26
N SER A 363 -3.19 -2.77 -19.32
CA SER A 363 -4.63 -2.46 -19.23
C SER A 363 -5.46 -3.63 -18.67
N PRO A 364 -6.40 -3.38 -17.73
CA PRO A 364 -6.81 -2.04 -17.27
C PRO A 364 -5.92 -1.42 -16.18
N GLU A 365 -4.96 -2.14 -15.63
CA GLU A 365 -4.20 -1.76 -14.45
C GLU A 365 -3.18 -0.66 -14.76
N GLU A 366 -2.95 0.24 -13.79
CA GLU A 366 -2.20 1.47 -13.97
C GLU A 366 -0.93 1.53 -13.09
N GLY A 367 0.01 2.37 -13.48
CA GLY A 367 1.10 2.73 -12.58
C GLY A 367 0.64 3.67 -11.47
N LEU A 368 -0.21 4.65 -11.83
CA LEU A 368 -0.87 5.57 -10.90
C LEU A 368 -2.37 5.53 -11.22
N ASP A 369 -3.18 4.97 -10.34
CA ASP A 369 -4.63 4.96 -10.46
C ASP A 369 -5.25 5.94 -9.47
N CYS A 370 -6.11 6.80 -10.00
CA CYS A 370 -6.84 7.81 -9.24
C CYS A 370 -8.36 7.59 -9.31
N ASP A 371 -8.81 6.49 -9.93
CA ASP A 371 -10.20 6.34 -10.35
C ASP A 371 -10.67 7.58 -11.14
N PHE A 372 -11.64 8.33 -10.64
CA PHE A 372 -12.15 9.56 -11.23
C PHE A 372 -11.77 10.81 -10.44
N ALA A 373 -10.77 10.73 -9.55
CA ALA A 373 -10.27 11.84 -8.78
C ALA A 373 -9.01 12.47 -9.40
N ALA A 374 -8.51 13.56 -8.83
CA ALA A 374 -7.44 14.33 -9.45
C ALA A 374 -6.05 13.74 -9.21
N LEU A 375 -5.29 13.55 -10.29
CA LEU A 375 -3.84 13.43 -10.26
C LEU A 375 -3.21 14.84 -10.35
N ILE A 376 -2.40 15.20 -9.36
CA ILE A 376 -1.74 16.51 -9.28
C ILE A 376 -0.22 16.29 -9.33
N VAL A 377 0.43 16.92 -10.32
CA VAL A 377 1.90 16.87 -10.46
C VAL A 377 2.44 18.30 -10.32
N GLU A 378 2.98 18.61 -9.13
CA GLU A 378 3.55 19.91 -8.80
C GLU A 378 5.07 19.95 -9.03
N GLY A 379 5.74 18.78 -8.92
CA GLY A 379 7.20 18.69 -9.07
C GLY A 379 7.71 17.25 -8.96
N GLY A 380 9.03 17.08 -9.09
CA GLY A 380 9.71 15.79 -8.97
C GLY A 380 9.85 15.02 -10.28
N THR A 381 10.57 13.90 -10.20
CA THR A 381 10.68 12.95 -11.32
C THR A 381 9.60 11.87 -11.17
N VAL A 382 8.80 11.71 -12.20
CA VAL A 382 7.72 10.72 -12.24
C VAL A 382 7.92 9.82 -13.44
N PHE A 383 7.85 8.51 -13.25
CA PHE A 383 7.77 7.54 -14.33
C PHE A 383 6.78 6.45 -13.96
N SER A 384 5.58 6.57 -14.50
CA SER A 384 4.52 5.58 -14.33
C SER A 384 4.47 4.67 -15.55
N VAL A 385 4.29 3.37 -15.34
CA VAL A 385 4.12 2.37 -16.39
C VAL A 385 2.89 1.52 -16.06
N GLY A 386 2.00 1.39 -17.02
CA GLY A 386 0.79 0.59 -16.91
C GLY A 386 -0.01 0.64 -18.20
N GLY A 387 -1.29 0.37 -18.12
CA GLY A 387 -2.21 0.39 -19.26
C GLY A 387 -3.27 1.47 -19.17
N GLY A 388 -4.11 1.39 -18.13
CA GLY A 388 -5.33 2.19 -17.99
C GLY A 388 -6.53 1.63 -18.74
N MET A 389 -7.70 2.00 -18.31
CA MET A 389 -8.97 1.53 -18.90
C MET A 389 -9.09 2.02 -20.35
N GLY A 390 -9.18 1.11 -21.32
CA GLY A 390 -9.27 1.46 -22.75
C GLY A 390 -8.06 2.22 -23.29
N GLU A 391 -6.88 1.98 -22.72
CA GLU A 391 -5.63 2.69 -23.01
C GLU A 391 -5.67 4.19 -22.61
N MET A 392 -6.54 4.54 -21.66
CA MET A 392 -6.63 5.88 -21.05
C MET A 392 -6.37 5.78 -19.56
N PRO A 393 -5.10 5.91 -19.11
CA PRO A 393 -4.77 5.91 -17.71
C PRO A 393 -5.20 7.20 -17.02
N SER A 394 -5.18 7.18 -15.68
CA SER A 394 -5.29 8.37 -14.84
C SER A 394 -4.18 9.37 -15.17
N VAL A 395 -4.58 10.59 -15.53
CA VAL A 395 -3.65 11.63 -15.99
C VAL A 395 -3.96 12.98 -15.34
N PRO A 396 -2.97 13.86 -15.18
CA PRO A 396 -3.24 15.23 -14.78
C PRO A 396 -3.91 16.00 -15.90
N THR A 397 -4.62 17.06 -15.56
CA THR A 397 -5.07 18.10 -16.48
C THR A 397 -4.01 19.19 -16.62
N ASN A 398 -4.16 20.13 -17.55
CA ASN A 398 -3.29 21.32 -17.59
C ASN A 398 -3.36 22.18 -16.31
N ALA A 399 -4.46 22.11 -15.58
CA ALA A 399 -4.62 22.82 -14.32
C ALA A 399 -3.91 22.11 -13.14
N THR A 400 -3.85 20.78 -13.15
CA THR A 400 -3.25 19.97 -12.08
C THR A 400 -1.80 19.57 -12.36
N ALA A 401 -1.34 19.63 -13.63
CA ALA A 401 0.07 19.53 -14.00
C ALA A 401 0.74 20.90 -13.86
N LYS A 402 1.28 21.23 -12.69
CA LYS A 402 2.05 22.47 -12.49
C LYS A 402 3.49 22.33 -12.98
N GLN A 403 3.99 21.11 -13.05
CA GLN A 403 5.23 20.74 -13.73
C GLN A 403 4.89 20.11 -15.09
N PRO A 404 5.59 20.44 -16.17
CA PRO A 404 5.36 19.81 -17.47
C PRO A 404 5.49 18.31 -17.41
N THR A 405 4.47 17.61 -17.90
CA THR A 405 4.30 16.17 -17.83
C THR A 405 3.78 15.65 -19.16
N VAL A 406 4.26 14.50 -19.60
CA VAL A 406 3.86 13.87 -20.87
C VAL A 406 3.30 12.47 -20.64
N LEU A 407 2.19 12.16 -21.28
CA LEU A 407 1.69 10.79 -21.42
C LEU A 407 2.17 10.22 -22.75
N LEU A 408 2.91 9.15 -22.70
CA LEU A 408 3.40 8.39 -23.84
C LEU A 408 2.52 7.14 -24.01
N ILE A 409 1.78 7.06 -25.12
CA ILE A 409 0.85 5.94 -25.38
C ILE A 409 1.43 5.02 -26.45
N GLY A 410 1.35 3.72 -26.22
CA GLY A 410 1.72 2.70 -27.20
C GLY A 410 3.21 2.38 -27.25
N ILE A 411 3.96 2.73 -26.21
CA ILE A 411 5.38 2.36 -26.10
C ILE A 411 5.50 0.91 -25.67
N ASP A 412 6.31 0.13 -26.38
CA ASP A 412 6.72 -1.18 -25.95
C ASP A 412 7.89 -1.05 -24.96
N ILE A 413 7.64 -1.44 -23.72
CA ILE A 413 8.68 -1.59 -22.70
C ILE A 413 9.35 -2.94 -22.91
N VAL A 414 10.66 -2.94 -23.02
CA VAL A 414 11.46 -4.17 -23.13
C VAL A 414 12.25 -4.35 -21.84
N LYS A 415 12.12 -5.54 -21.26
CA LYS A 415 12.77 -5.88 -19.99
C LYS A 415 14.26 -5.55 -20.02
N ASP A 416 14.72 -4.86 -18.97
CA ASP A 416 16.12 -4.50 -18.70
C ASP A 416 16.77 -3.62 -19.78
N GLU A 417 16.00 -3.16 -20.79
CA GLU A 417 16.49 -2.20 -21.78
C GLU A 417 16.22 -0.77 -21.30
N PRO A 418 17.18 0.15 -21.43
CA PRO A 418 17.01 1.52 -20.97
C PRO A 418 16.02 2.30 -21.83
N ILE A 419 15.23 3.12 -21.16
CA ILE A 419 14.39 4.16 -21.75
C ILE A 419 15.07 5.47 -21.47
N TYR A 420 15.47 6.19 -22.51
CA TYR A 420 16.09 7.51 -22.43
C TYR A 420 15.09 8.61 -22.74
N ILE A 421 15.08 9.64 -21.91
CA ILE A 421 14.43 10.91 -22.23
C ILE A 421 15.52 11.91 -22.53
N CYS A 422 15.54 12.47 -23.74
CA CYS A 422 16.57 13.38 -24.21
C CYS A 422 16.01 14.76 -24.53
N ASP A 423 16.83 15.78 -24.40
CA ASP A 423 16.52 17.14 -24.89
C ASP A 423 16.71 17.25 -26.42
N ASP A 424 16.49 18.43 -26.99
CA ASP A 424 16.65 18.73 -28.40
C ASP A 424 18.10 18.66 -28.93
N LYS A 425 19.08 18.63 -28.03
CA LYS A 425 20.50 18.45 -28.31
C LYS A 425 20.98 17.02 -28.18
N GLY A 426 20.08 16.11 -27.76
CA GLY A 426 20.39 14.70 -27.50
C GLY A 426 21.03 14.44 -26.12
N ASN A 427 21.04 15.43 -25.22
CA ASN A 427 21.48 15.17 -23.84
C ASN A 427 20.42 14.34 -23.11
N ILE A 428 20.87 13.30 -22.42
CA ILE A 428 20.00 12.45 -21.61
C ILE A 428 19.60 13.21 -20.34
N LEU A 429 18.31 13.43 -20.16
CA LEU A 429 17.72 14.05 -18.98
C LEU A 429 17.32 13.01 -17.93
N GLU A 430 16.85 11.85 -18.39
CA GLU A 430 16.42 10.76 -17.51
C GLU A 430 16.73 9.41 -18.18
N THR A 431 17.04 8.41 -17.36
CA THR A 431 17.23 7.02 -17.78
C THR A 431 16.44 6.12 -16.86
N VAL A 432 15.51 5.35 -17.41
CA VAL A 432 14.69 4.41 -16.65
C VAL A 432 14.90 2.99 -17.18
N ILE A 433 15.13 2.04 -16.29
CA ILE A 433 15.25 0.62 -16.63
C ILE A 433 14.13 -0.13 -15.91
N VAL A 434 13.24 -0.75 -16.69
CA VAL A 434 12.08 -1.48 -16.18
C VAL A 434 12.38 -2.99 -16.24
N PRO A 435 12.24 -3.74 -15.14
CA PRO A 435 12.66 -5.15 -15.06
C PRO A 435 11.64 -6.14 -15.63
N PHE A 436 10.71 -5.68 -16.46
CA PHE A 436 9.71 -6.51 -17.14
C PHE A 436 9.42 -5.94 -18.54
N SER A 437 8.76 -6.75 -19.37
CA SER A 437 8.29 -6.30 -20.68
C SER A 437 6.80 -6.03 -20.64
N LEU A 438 6.37 -4.93 -21.26
CA LEU A 438 4.96 -4.59 -21.43
C LEU A 438 4.75 -4.03 -22.83
N ARG A 439 3.81 -4.58 -23.58
CA ARG A 439 3.46 -4.09 -24.90
C ARG A 439 2.42 -2.97 -24.82
N ARG A 440 2.58 -1.96 -25.67
CA ARG A 440 1.63 -0.85 -25.80
C ARG A 440 1.33 -0.17 -24.46
N SER A 441 2.37 0.09 -23.67
CA SER A 441 2.19 0.74 -22.38
C SER A 441 1.65 2.15 -22.52
N ALA A 442 0.93 2.61 -21.50
CA ALA A 442 0.69 4.01 -21.23
C ALA A 442 1.64 4.45 -20.11
N SER A 443 2.57 5.34 -20.43
CA SER A 443 3.62 5.76 -19.51
C SER A 443 3.54 7.26 -19.26
N LEU A 444 3.29 7.65 -18.00
CA LEU A 444 3.30 9.05 -17.60
C LEU A 444 4.71 9.44 -17.16
N VAL A 445 5.26 10.50 -17.75
CA VAL A 445 6.61 11.00 -17.47
C VAL A 445 6.56 12.46 -17.07
N GLY A 446 7.07 12.76 -15.88
CA GLY A 446 7.31 14.11 -15.38
C GLY A 446 8.79 14.27 -15.04
N CYS A 447 9.40 15.37 -15.49
CA CYS A 447 10.79 15.66 -15.23
C CYS A 447 10.94 17.16 -14.88
N PRO A 448 11.67 17.52 -13.80
CA PRO A 448 11.89 18.93 -13.43
C PRO A 448 12.62 19.75 -14.50
N LEU A 449 13.29 19.09 -15.44
CA LEU A 449 14.01 19.74 -16.54
C LEU A 449 13.11 20.00 -17.76
N PHE A 450 11.88 19.53 -17.77
CA PHE A 450 10.92 19.78 -18.85
C PHE A 450 10.48 21.24 -18.87
N LYS A 451 10.32 21.77 -20.08
CA LYS A 451 9.84 23.14 -20.33
C LYS A 451 8.81 23.15 -21.44
N VAL A 452 7.72 23.84 -21.23
CA VAL A 452 6.71 24.08 -22.29
C VAL A 452 7.37 24.81 -23.47
N GLY A 453 7.03 24.41 -24.67
CA GLY A 453 7.61 24.91 -25.92
C GLY A 453 8.88 24.19 -26.37
N SER A 454 9.49 23.37 -25.56
CA SER A 454 10.71 22.64 -25.91
C SER A 454 10.42 21.27 -26.53
N VAL A 455 11.41 20.78 -27.26
CA VAL A 455 11.37 19.51 -28.00
C VAL A 455 12.14 18.45 -27.18
N TYR A 456 11.58 17.26 -27.10
CA TYR A 456 12.20 16.12 -26.41
C TYR A 456 12.09 14.87 -27.27
N THR A 457 12.96 13.90 -27.00
CA THR A 457 12.93 12.59 -27.64
C THR A 457 12.90 11.51 -26.58
N VAL A 458 11.91 10.61 -26.64
CA VAL A 458 11.94 9.34 -25.93
C VAL A 458 12.54 8.27 -26.83
N LYS A 459 13.49 7.50 -26.29
CA LYS A 459 14.21 6.48 -27.03
C LYS A 459 14.37 5.23 -26.20
N THR A 460 14.00 4.09 -26.77
CA THR A 460 14.23 2.76 -26.22
C THR A 460 14.49 1.79 -27.38
N LYS A 461 14.74 0.53 -27.08
CA LYS A 461 15.02 -0.48 -28.12
C LYS A 461 13.87 -0.58 -29.12
N GLY A 462 14.18 -0.28 -30.38
CA GLY A 462 13.19 -0.36 -31.48
C GLY A 462 12.14 0.74 -31.50
N TYR A 463 12.25 1.73 -30.62
CA TYR A 463 11.32 2.85 -30.59
C TYR A 463 12.06 4.18 -30.35
N GLU A 464 11.72 5.17 -31.17
CA GLU A 464 12.20 6.55 -31.00
C GLU A 464 11.08 7.52 -31.42
N LYS A 465 10.71 8.44 -30.53
CA LYS A 465 9.66 9.42 -30.78
C LYS A 465 10.09 10.80 -30.30
N THR A 466 10.12 11.76 -31.22
CA THR A 466 10.33 13.17 -30.90
C THR A 466 8.98 13.88 -30.79
N PHE A 467 8.84 14.72 -29.75
CA PHE A 467 7.63 15.45 -29.44
C PHE A 467 7.93 16.86 -28.91
N THR A 468 6.97 17.74 -28.98
CA THR A 468 7.05 19.06 -28.37
C THR A 468 6.07 19.13 -27.21
N LEU A 469 6.53 19.57 -26.03
CA LEU A 469 5.65 19.87 -24.90
C LEU A 469 4.91 21.19 -25.17
N LYS A 470 3.66 21.09 -25.63
CA LYS A 470 2.86 22.28 -26.02
C LYS A 470 2.25 22.98 -24.81
N GLU A 471 1.95 22.22 -23.76
CA GLU A 471 1.27 22.64 -22.55
C GLU A 471 1.87 21.90 -21.34
N ASN A 472 1.42 22.21 -20.14
CA ASN A 472 1.88 21.52 -18.93
C ASN A 472 1.54 20.02 -18.95
N PHE A 473 0.44 19.63 -19.61
CA PHE A 473 0.14 18.23 -19.88
C PHE A 473 0.03 18.00 -21.39
N THR A 474 0.80 17.05 -21.91
CA THR A 474 0.83 16.72 -23.35
C THR A 474 0.70 15.22 -23.52
N THR A 475 -0.18 14.78 -24.44
CA THR A 475 -0.27 13.37 -24.84
C THR A 475 0.46 13.14 -26.17
N VAL A 476 1.26 12.09 -26.21
CA VAL A 476 2.04 11.64 -27.38
C VAL A 476 1.63 10.20 -27.72
N ARG A 477 1.22 10.00 -28.99
CA ARG A 477 0.79 8.70 -29.51
C ARG A 477 1.66 8.26 -30.69
#